data_7621ccb6416bf7f6fc903b5a24272201
#
_entry.id   7621ccb6416bf7f6fc903b5a24272201
#
_cell.length_a   1.000
_cell.length_b   1.000
_cell.length_c   1.000
_cell.angle_alpha   90.00
_cell.angle_beta   90.00
_cell.angle_gamma   90.00
#
_symmetry.space_group_name_H-M   'P 1'
#
loop_
_entity.id
_entity.type
_entity.pdbx_description
1 polymer ?
#
loop_
_entity_poly.entity_id
_entity_poly.type
_entity_poly.pdbx_seq_one_letter_code
_entity_poly.pdbx_strand_id
1 'polypeptide(L)'
;VGGGVESMSRVPMGTDGAMIDGLNEHLRKRLFMVPQGISADLIATREGFTRADVDGFALETQQRAARAIEEKRFDRSLFTVTNLDGTPALDRDEHPRPDTTLASLGSLQPAFGVMGATPMGPNGETVDALALKVYPDTKAIEHVHTAGNSSGIVDGAATVLMGSKEWGERAGLKP
;
A
#
# COMPACT_ATOMS: atom_id res chain seq x y z
N VAL A 1 7.61 20.84 12.92
CA VAL A 1 7.71 19.38 12.79
C VAL A 1 6.33 18.86 12.43
N GLY A 2 6.24 18.02 11.40
CA GLY A 2 5.03 17.29 11.04
C GLY A 2 5.32 15.79 11.09
N GLY A 3 4.34 14.99 11.50
CA GLY A 3 4.54 13.56 11.58
C GLY A 3 3.25 12.81 11.82
N GLY A 4 3.32 11.50 11.72
CA GLY A 4 2.19 10.60 11.98
C GLY A 4 2.65 9.18 12.24
N VAL A 5 1.74 8.38 12.73
CA VAL A 5 1.93 6.97 13.01
C VAL A 5 0.71 6.19 12.55
N GLU A 6 0.94 5.02 11.99
CA GLU A 6 -0.08 4.02 11.71
C GLU A 6 0.32 2.72 12.41
N SER A 7 -0.60 2.11 13.15
CA SER A 7 -0.35 0.87 13.87
C SER A 7 -1.43 -0.15 13.49
N MET A 8 -1.30 -0.73 12.31
CA MET A 8 -2.24 -1.72 11.78
C MET A 8 -2.22 -3.04 12.55
N SER A 9 -1.14 -3.31 13.30
CA SER A 9 -1.08 -4.44 14.23
C SER A 9 -2.03 -4.26 15.43
N ARG A 10 -2.31 -3.03 15.86
CA ARG A 10 -3.19 -2.70 16.99
C ARG A 10 -4.59 -2.30 16.54
N VAL A 11 -4.70 -1.61 15.42
CA VAL A 11 -5.96 -1.14 14.82
C VAL A 11 -6.00 -1.66 13.39
N PRO A 12 -6.47 -2.88 13.17
CA PRO A 12 -6.56 -3.46 11.82
C PRO A 12 -7.39 -2.61 10.88
N MET A 13 -7.02 -2.58 9.61
CA MET A 13 -7.68 -1.80 8.57
C MET A 13 -9.19 -2.03 8.57
N GLY A 14 -9.97 -0.94 8.60
CA GLY A 14 -11.43 -0.96 8.57
C GLY A 14 -12.11 -1.20 9.93
N THR A 15 -11.36 -1.43 11.01
CA THR A 15 -11.95 -1.64 12.35
C THR A 15 -12.31 -0.32 13.05
N ASP A 16 -11.83 0.80 12.55
CA ASP A 16 -12.20 2.15 12.99
C ASP A 16 -13.65 2.54 12.63
N GLY A 17 -14.29 1.76 11.74
CA GLY A 17 -15.69 1.97 11.33
C GLY A 17 -15.91 3.23 10.47
N ALA A 18 -14.86 3.96 10.14
CA ALA A 18 -14.99 5.24 9.44
C ALA A 18 -15.13 5.11 7.91
N MET A 19 -14.95 3.92 7.36
CA MET A 19 -14.96 3.70 5.91
C MET A 19 -13.88 4.57 5.20
N ILE A 20 -13.79 4.49 3.87
CA ILE A 20 -12.81 5.27 3.10
C ILE A 20 -13.11 6.76 3.00
N ASP A 21 -14.35 7.15 3.24
CA ASP A 21 -14.83 8.54 3.15
C ASP A 21 -15.04 9.20 4.53
N GLY A 22 -14.64 8.53 5.62
CA GLY A 22 -14.83 9.02 6.98
C GLY A 22 -16.29 9.27 7.34
N LEU A 23 -17.24 8.56 6.69
CA LEU A 23 -18.68 8.78 6.79
C LEU A 23 -19.12 10.18 6.36
N ASN A 24 -18.32 10.88 5.57
CA ASN A 24 -18.63 12.21 5.06
C ASN A 24 -19.55 12.13 3.84
N GLU A 25 -20.84 12.37 4.05
CA GLU A 25 -21.84 12.32 2.98
C GLU A 25 -21.60 13.32 1.84
N HIS A 26 -21.05 14.49 2.14
CA HIS A 26 -20.72 15.48 1.10
C HIS A 26 -19.59 14.98 0.20
N LEU A 27 -18.58 14.32 0.79
CA LEU A 27 -17.49 13.72 0.05
C LEU A 27 -18.03 12.58 -0.83
N ARG A 28 -18.84 11.70 -0.25
CA ARG A 28 -19.44 10.54 -0.95
C ARG A 28 -20.30 10.95 -2.14
N LYS A 29 -21.03 12.07 -2.03
CA LYS A 29 -21.86 12.60 -3.13
C LYS A 29 -21.04 13.21 -4.27
N ARG A 30 -19.82 13.66 -4.00
CA ARG A 30 -18.96 14.34 -4.98
C ARG A 30 -17.89 13.43 -5.59
N LEU A 31 -17.41 12.46 -4.84
CA LEU A 31 -16.33 11.55 -5.24
C LEU A 31 -16.80 10.10 -5.06
N PHE A 32 -16.76 9.33 -6.13
CA PHE A 32 -16.98 7.89 -6.07
C PHE A 32 -15.70 7.22 -5.58
N MET A 33 -15.54 7.15 -4.25
CA MET A 33 -14.40 6.49 -3.64
C MET A 33 -14.61 4.98 -3.60
N VAL A 34 -13.66 4.25 -4.10
CA VAL A 34 -13.60 2.79 -4.00
C VAL A 34 -12.30 2.38 -3.30
N PRO A 35 -12.21 1.17 -2.72
CA PRO A 35 -10.99 0.69 -2.11
C PRO A 35 -9.79 0.74 -3.06
N GLN A 36 -8.59 1.01 -2.52
CA GLN A 36 -7.37 1.21 -3.30
C GLN A 36 -7.06 0.04 -4.24
N GLY A 37 -7.30 -1.21 -3.81
CA GLY A 37 -7.07 -2.39 -4.64
C GLY A 37 -7.97 -2.44 -5.88
N ILE A 38 -9.23 -1.99 -5.78
CA ILE A 38 -10.14 -1.86 -6.92
C ILE A 38 -9.64 -0.78 -7.88
N SER A 39 -9.14 0.34 -7.34
CA SER A 39 -8.55 1.40 -8.17
C SER A 39 -7.31 0.91 -8.91
N ALA A 40 -6.47 0.10 -8.26
CA ALA A 40 -5.27 -0.50 -8.87
C ALA A 40 -5.64 -1.47 -10.00
N ASP A 41 -6.63 -2.35 -9.78
CA ASP A 41 -7.13 -3.27 -10.81
C ASP A 41 -7.77 -2.51 -11.99
N LEU A 42 -8.52 -1.43 -11.71
CA LEU A 42 -9.08 -0.58 -12.75
C LEU A 42 -7.99 0.08 -13.60
N ILE A 43 -6.92 0.59 -12.99
CA ILE A 43 -5.78 1.15 -13.71
C ILE A 43 -5.13 0.07 -14.56
N ALA A 44 -4.83 -1.10 -14.00
CA ALA A 44 -4.26 -2.22 -14.75
C ALA A 44 -5.12 -2.59 -15.95
N THR A 45 -6.43 -2.70 -15.77
CA THR A 45 -7.38 -2.99 -16.84
C THR A 45 -7.33 -1.94 -17.96
N ARG A 46 -7.36 -0.66 -17.61
CA ARG A 46 -7.40 0.45 -18.58
C ARG A 46 -6.09 0.63 -19.35
N GLU A 47 -4.97 0.43 -18.66
CA GLU A 47 -3.62 0.54 -19.26
C GLU A 47 -3.16 -0.78 -19.91
N GLY A 48 -3.93 -1.86 -19.78
CA GLY A 48 -3.63 -3.16 -20.39
C GLY A 48 -2.53 -3.94 -19.67
N PHE A 49 -2.26 -3.67 -18.39
CA PHE A 49 -1.33 -4.46 -17.59
C PHE A 49 -1.94 -5.80 -17.22
N THR A 50 -1.24 -6.86 -17.56
CA THR A 50 -1.63 -8.23 -17.26
C THR A 50 -1.16 -8.65 -15.87
N ARG A 51 -1.67 -9.80 -15.41
CA ARG A 51 -1.18 -10.45 -14.20
C ARG A 51 0.33 -10.71 -14.27
N ALA A 52 0.85 -11.11 -15.42
CA ALA A 52 2.27 -11.37 -15.63
C ALA A 52 3.12 -10.10 -15.47
N ASP A 53 2.61 -8.95 -15.92
CA ASP A 53 3.31 -7.67 -15.80
C ASP A 53 3.44 -7.24 -14.33
N VAL A 54 2.36 -7.30 -13.56
CA VAL A 54 2.39 -6.90 -12.13
C VAL A 54 3.16 -7.90 -11.28
N ASP A 55 3.13 -9.19 -11.58
CA ASP A 55 3.96 -10.20 -10.91
C ASP A 55 5.45 -10.03 -11.26
N GLY A 56 5.77 -9.68 -12.51
CA GLY A 56 7.13 -9.38 -12.95
C GLY A 56 7.71 -8.18 -12.20
N PHE A 57 6.93 -7.12 -12.05
CA PHE A 57 7.31 -5.95 -11.27
C PHE A 57 7.53 -6.27 -9.79
N ALA A 58 6.64 -7.09 -9.20
CA ALA A 58 6.77 -7.53 -7.80
C ALA A 58 8.04 -8.36 -7.59
N LEU A 59 8.36 -9.29 -8.50
CA LEU A 59 9.60 -10.07 -8.45
C LEU A 59 10.84 -9.14 -8.48
N GLU A 60 10.86 -8.19 -9.42
CA GLU A 60 11.96 -7.22 -9.50
C GLU A 60 12.09 -6.40 -8.22
N THR A 61 10.98 -6.01 -7.61
CA THR A 61 10.96 -5.27 -6.33
C THR A 61 11.62 -6.09 -5.22
N GLN A 62 11.30 -7.38 -5.09
CA GLN A 62 11.90 -8.27 -4.10
C GLN A 62 13.40 -8.46 -4.34
N GLN A 63 13.82 -8.63 -5.59
CA GLN A 63 15.23 -8.74 -5.95
C GLN A 63 16.03 -7.46 -5.64
N ARG A 64 15.43 -6.28 -5.88
CA ARG A 64 16.05 -5.00 -5.53
C ARG A 64 16.16 -4.82 -4.02
N ALA A 65 15.14 -5.21 -3.26
CA ALA A 65 15.17 -5.17 -1.80
C ALA A 65 16.24 -6.11 -1.24
N ALA A 66 16.31 -7.34 -1.72
CA ALA A 66 17.35 -8.31 -1.33
C ALA A 66 18.76 -7.78 -1.58
N ARG A 67 19.01 -7.23 -2.76
CA ARG A 67 20.29 -6.60 -3.10
C ARG A 67 20.63 -5.42 -2.18
N ALA A 68 19.66 -4.56 -1.90
CA ALA A 68 19.88 -3.41 -1.02
C ALA A 68 20.25 -3.82 0.40
N ILE A 69 19.67 -4.91 0.89
CA ILE A 69 19.99 -5.50 2.20
C ILE A 69 21.41 -6.10 2.17
N GLU A 70 21.73 -6.92 1.16
CA GLU A 70 23.06 -7.54 1.01
C GLU A 70 24.18 -6.50 0.91
N GLU A 71 23.94 -5.43 0.15
CA GLU A 71 24.89 -4.31 -0.03
C GLU A 71 24.85 -3.32 1.16
N LYS A 72 24.07 -3.58 2.20
CA LYS A 72 23.97 -2.76 3.41
C LYS A 72 23.61 -1.29 3.15
N ARG A 73 22.77 -1.04 2.15
CA ARG A 73 22.42 0.33 1.73
C ARG A 73 21.67 1.12 2.81
N PHE A 74 21.03 0.42 3.75
CA PHE A 74 20.21 1.01 4.81
C PHE A 74 20.89 1.02 6.20
N ASP A 75 22.14 0.54 6.35
CA ASP A 75 22.83 0.46 7.64
C ASP A 75 22.92 1.81 8.38
N ARG A 76 22.90 2.93 7.65
CA ARG A 76 22.91 4.26 8.25
C ARG A 76 21.56 4.73 8.78
N SER A 77 20.47 4.17 8.31
CA SER A 77 19.10 4.56 8.65
C SER A 77 18.32 3.47 9.39
N LEU A 78 18.76 2.22 9.30
CA LEU A 78 18.19 1.10 10.01
C LEU A 78 18.76 1.05 11.43
N PHE A 79 17.89 1.05 12.43
CA PHE A 79 18.28 0.91 13.83
C PHE A 79 17.42 -0.14 14.53
N THR A 80 17.98 -0.79 15.52
CA THR A 80 17.26 -1.79 16.32
C THR A 80 16.18 -1.13 17.16
N VAL A 81 14.95 -1.61 17.06
CA VAL A 81 13.87 -1.28 18.00
C VAL A 81 14.01 -2.18 19.21
N THR A 82 13.96 -1.60 20.42
CA THR A 82 14.12 -2.33 21.66
C THR A 82 12.83 -2.34 22.47
N ASN A 83 12.65 -3.40 23.25
CA ASN A 83 11.65 -3.47 24.31
C ASN A 83 11.99 -2.49 25.45
N LEU A 84 11.04 -2.29 26.37
CA LEU A 84 11.24 -1.41 27.53
C LEU A 84 12.37 -1.90 28.47
N ASP A 85 12.69 -3.17 28.46
CA ASP A 85 13.79 -3.78 29.21
C ASP A 85 15.15 -3.69 28.51
N GLY A 86 15.19 -3.07 27.32
CA GLY A 86 16.40 -2.89 26.51
C GLY A 86 16.75 -4.08 25.61
N THR A 87 16.00 -5.17 25.63
CA THR A 87 16.21 -6.30 24.72
C THR A 87 15.77 -5.95 23.30
N PRO A 88 16.46 -6.47 22.25
CA PRO A 88 16.02 -6.26 20.88
C PRO A 88 14.61 -6.81 20.64
N ALA A 89 13.73 -5.97 20.08
CA ALA A 89 12.41 -6.36 19.61
C ALA A 89 12.42 -6.62 18.11
N LEU A 90 13.12 -5.77 17.35
CA LEU A 90 13.25 -5.89 15.90
C LEU A 90 14.56 -5.24 15.46
N ASP A 91 15.37 -5.98 14.73
CA ASP A 91 16.70 -5.55 14.28
C ASP A 91 16.86 -5.53 12.74
N ARG A 92 15.83 -5.97 12.03
CA ARG A 92 15.82 -6.05 10.56
C ARG A 92 14.42 -5.89 10.01
N ASP A 93 14.33 -5.61 8.71
CA ASP A 93 13.08 -5.66 7.96
C ASP A 93 12.68 -7.13 7.72
N GLU A 94 11.51 -7.54 8.21
CA GLU A 94 10.99 -8.90 8.10
C GLU A 94 10.09 -9.11 6.88
N HIS A 95 9.73 -8.03 6.18
CA HIS A 95 8.80 -8.10 5.06
C HIS A 95 9.39 -8.60 3.74
N PRO A 96 10.66 -8.29 3.38
CA PRO A 96 11.27 -8.77 2.14
C PRO A 96 11.32 -10.30 2.03
N ARG A 97 11.05 -10.81 0.84
CA ARG A 97 11.05 -12.23 0.49
C ARG A 97 11.99 -12.49 -0.68
N PRO A 98 13.29 -12.65 -0.41
CA PRO A 98 14.31 -12.79 -1.46
C PRO A 98 14.16 -14.07 -2.30
N ASP A 99 13.45 -15.07 -1.80
CA ASP A 99 13.15 -16.33 -2.45
C ASP A 99 11.90 -16.30 -3.35
N THR A 100 11.29 -15.13 -3.54
CA THR A 100 10.14 -14.93 -4.42
C THR A 100 10.47 -15.38 -5.86
N THR A 101 9.53 -16.09 -6.49
CA THR A 101 9.60 -16.50 -7.89
C THR A 101 8.32 -16.16 -8.64
N LEU A 102 8.38 -16.09 -9.98
CA LEU A 102 7.17 -15.91 -10.79
C LEU A 102 6.16 -17.06 -10.57
N ALA A 103 6.65 -18.28 -10.33
CA ALA A 103 5.78 -19.42 -10.06
C ALA A 103 5.03 -19.27 -8.73
N SER A 104 5.71 -18.80 -7.68
CA SER A 104 5.08 -18.54 -6.38
C SER A 104 4.06 -17.39 -6.45
N LEU A 105 4.39 -16.31 -7.16
CA LEU A 105 3.46 -15.19 -7.39
C LEU A 105 2.25 -15.64 -8.22
N GLY A 106 2.48 -16.34 -9.33
CA GLY A 106 1.42 -16.82 -10.23
C GLY A 106 0.42 -17.78 -9.59
N SER A 107 0.80 -18.47 -8.51
CA SER A 107 -0.09 -19.36 -7.77
C SER A 107 -1.09 -18.63 -6.85
N LEU A 108 -0.88 -17.35 -6.59
CA LEU A 108 -1.75 -16.56 -5.70
C LEU A 108 -3.06 -16.17 -6.39
N GLN A 109 -4.14 -16.19 -5.62
CA GLN A 109 -5.45 -15.75 -6.11
C GLN A 109 -5.55 -14.22 -6.10
N PRO A 110 -6.33 -13.62 -7.03
CA PRO A 110 -6.66 -12.20 -6.98
C PRO A 110 -7.27 -11.82 -5.63
N ALA A 111 -6.75 -10.73 -5.04
CA ALA A 111 -7.13 -10.33 -3.68
C ALA A 111 -8.43 -9.52 -3.64
N PHE A 112 -8.79 -8.83 -4.73
CA PHE A 112 -9.85 -7.82 -4.70
C PHE A 112 -11.12 -8.23 -5.45
N GLY A 113 -11.16 -9.38 -6.13
CA GLY A 113 -12.33 -9.81 -6.90
C GLY A 113 -13.61 -9.98 -6.06
N VAL A 114 -13.48 -10.59 -4.87
CA VAL A 114 -14.64 -10.71 -3.95
C VAL A 114 -15.11 -9.33 -3.47
N MET A 115 -14.17 -8.44 -3.14
CA MET A 115 -14.48 -7.07 -2.74
C MET A 115 -15.17 -6.30 -3.87
N GLY A 116 -14.66 -6.42 -5.11
CA GLY A 116 -15.25 -5.82 -6.30
C GLY A 116 -16.69 -6.23 -6.54
N ALA A 117 -17.00 -7.50 -6.31
CA ALA A 117 -18.34 -8.05 -6.45
C ALA A 117 -19.28 -7.75 -5.27
N THR A 118 -18.79 -7.16 -4.17
CA THR A 118 -19.60 -6.86 -2.98
C THR A 118 -20.54 -5.68 -3.23
N PRO A 119 -21.84 -5.79 -2.95
CA PRO A 119 -22.78 -4.67 -3.03
C PRO A 119 -22.48 -3.64 -1.92
N MET A 120 -22.12 -2.43 -2.30
CA MET A 120 -21.84 -1.31 -1.38
C MET A 120 -22.49 0.01 -1.84
N GLY A 121 -23.04 0.04 -3.04
CA GLY A 121 -23.72 1.21 -3.57
C GLY A 121 -25.10 1.42 -2.94
N PRO A 122 -25.64 2.65 -2.97
CA PRO A 122 -26.94 2.99 -2.37
C PRO A 122 -28.12 2.26 -3.02
N ASN A 123 -27.98 1.77 -4.24
CA ASN A 123 -28.99 0.99 -4.97
C ASN A 123 -28.59 -0.49 -5.13
N GLY A 124 -27.64 -0.97 -4.33
CA GLY A 124 -27.14 -2.34 -4.41
C GLY A 124 -26.05 -2.56 -5.49
N GLU A 125 -25.49 -1.50 -6.04
CA GLU A 125 -24.39 -1.62 -6.98
C GLU A 125 -23.15 -2.21 -6.32
N THR A 126 -22.43 -3.06 -7.04
CA THR A 126 -21.13 -3.59 -6.59
C THR A 126 -20.06 -2.50 -6.59
N VAL A 127 -18.98 -2.74 -5.86
CA VAL A 127 -17.84 -1.80 -5.82
C VAL A 127 -17.27 -1.57 -7.23
N ASP A 128 -17.15 -2.64 -8.03
CA ASP A 128 -16.71 -2.52 -9.43
C ASP A 128 -17.69 -1.68 -10.25
N ALA A 129 -18.98 -1.90 -10.10
CA ALA A 129 -19.98 -1.12 -10.81
C ALA A 129 -19.93 0.38 -10.43
N LEU A 130 -19.62 0.69 -9.17
CA LEU A 130 -19.42 2.08 -8.74
C LEU A 130 -18.20 2.71 -9.41
N ALA A 131 -17.08 1.99 -9.49
CA ALA A 131 -15.88 2.47 -10.19
C ALA A 131 -16.15 2.68 -11.68
N LEU A 132 -16.84 1.75 -12.33
CA LEU A 132 -17.18 1.81 -13.75
C LEU A 132 -18.18 2.93 -14.11
N LYS A 133 -18.95 3.46 -13.16
CA LYS A 133 -19.77 4.66 -13.41
C LYS A 133 -18.94 5.88 -13.80
N VAL A 134 -17.72 5.99 -13.29
CA VAL A 134 -16.80 7.08 -13.62
C VAL A 134 -16.06 6.82 -14.94
N TYR A 135 -15.93 5.55 -15.31
CA TYR A 135 -15.21 5.09 -16.52
C TYR A 135 -16.11 4.23 -17.41
N PRO A 136 -17.14 4.81 -18.05
CA PRO A 136 -18.17 4.06 -18.78
C PRO A 136 -17.65 3.39 -20.07
N ASP A 137 -16.47 3.75 -20.52
CA ASP A 137 -15.73 3.13 -21.62
C ASP A 137 -15.08 1.79 -21.27
N THR A 138 -14.96 1.49 -19.97
CA THR A 138 -14.41 0.24 -19.43
C THR A 138 -15.55 -0.73 -19.12
N LYS A 139 -15.56 -1.91 -19.75
CA LYS A 139 -16.68 -2.86 -19.64
C LYS A 139 -16.68 -3.66 -18.34
N ALA A 140 -15.51 -4.03 -17.84
CA ALA A 140 -15.31 -4.81 -16.63
C ALA A 140 -13.91 -4.51 -16.07
N ILE A 141 -13.71 -4.75 -14.77
CA ILE A 141 -12.41 -4.67 -14.12
C ILE A 141 -11.82 -6.08 -14.07
N GLU A 142 -10.61 -6.23 -14.60
CA GLU A 142 -9.83 -7.46 -14.47
C GLU A 142 -9.02 -7.40 -13.17
N HIS A 143 -9.25 -8.36 -12.27
CA HIS A 143 -8.56 -8.43 -10.99
C HIS A 143 -7.22 -9.16 -11.13
N VAL A 144 -6.13 -8.43 -11.19
CA VAL A 144 -4.77 -8.94 -11.38
C VAL A 144 -3.89 -8.82 -10.13
N HIS A 145 -4.29 -7.95 -9.17
CA HIS A 145 -3.52 -7.76 -7.95
C HIS A 145 -3.78 -8.86 -6.92
N THR A 146 -2.70 -9.31 -6.28
CA THR A 146 -2.68 -10.36 -5.26
C THR A 146 -1.93 -9.88 -4.03
N ALA A 147 -1.93 -10.67 -2.96
CA ALA A 147 -1.09 -10.37 -1.79
C ALA A 147 0.42 -10.31 -2.11
N GLY A 148 0.87 -10.99 -3.18
CA GLY A 148 2.29 -11.03 -3.55
C GLY A 148 2.76 -9.84 -4.38
N ASN A 149 1.86 -9.16 -5.07
CA ASN A 149 2.15 -7.98 -5.90
C ASN A 149 1.47 -6.70 -5.39
N SER A 150 1.01 -6.70 -4.14
CA SER A 150 0.43 -5.56 -3.45
C SER A 150 1.32 -5.12 -2.28
N SER A 151 1.08 -3.92 -1.76
CA SER A 151 1.75 -3.41 -0.57
C SER A 151 1.46 -4.26 0.66
N GLY A 152 2.45 -4.42 1.53
CA GLY A 152 2.25 -5.05 2.84
C GLY A 152 1.41 -4.18 3.78
N ILE A 153 0.70 -4.85 4.68
CA ILE A 153 0.03 -4.20 5.81
C ILE A 153 1.04 -4.20 6.96
N VAL A 154 1.55 -3.02 7.32
CA VAL A 154 2.66 -2.87 8.27
C VAL A 154 2.41 -1.68 9.21
N ASP A 155 3.07 -1.70 10.36
CA ASP A 155 3.16 -0.54 11.23
C ASP A 155 4.19 0.45 10.67
N GLY A 156 3.95 1.73 10.84
CA GLY A 156 4.84 2.77 10.34
C GLY A 156 4.71 4.07 11.13
N ALA A 157 5.82 4.79 11.23
CA ALA A 157 5.86 6.14 11.77
C ALA A 157 6.81 7.00 10.94
N ALA A 158 6.45 8.26 10.77
CA ALA A 158 7.29 9.20 10.06
C ALA A 158 7.27 10.56 10.74
N THR A 159 8.41 11.25 10.70
CA THR A 159 8.53 12.63 11.18
C THR A 159 9.34 13.44 10.16
N VAL A 160 8.84 14.61 9.83
CA VAL A 160 9.49 15.56 8.93
C VAL A 160 9.78 16.86 9.67
N LEU A 161 11.03 17.29 9.61
CA LEU A 161 11.43 18.60 10.08
C LEU A 161 11.42 19.58 8.90
N MET A 162 10.65 20.65 9.01
CA MET A 162 10.60 21.73 8.04
C MET A 162 11.08 23.03 8.67
N GLY A 163 11.81 23.83 7.91
CA GLY A 163 12.32 25.14 8.32
C GLY A 163 12.68 25.99 7.13
N SER A 164 13.03 27.27 7.38
CA SER A 164 13.61 28.10 6.32
C SER A 164 15.03 27.61 5.98
N LYS A 165 15.49 27.92 4.77
CA LYS A 165 16.85 27.60 4.33
C LYS A 165 17.88 28.21 5.27
N GLU A 166 17.70 29.48 5.64
CA GLU A 166 18.58 30.22 6.52
C GLU A 166 18.66 29.62 7.93
N TRP A 167 17.54 29.07 8.43
CA TRP A 167 17.53 28.35 9.70
C TRP A 167 18.33 27.06 9.59
N GLY A 168 18.11 26.28 8.52
CA GLY A 168 18.82 25.03 8.28
C GLY A 168 20.32 25.22 8.20
N GLU A 169 20.79 26.24 7.45
CA GLU A 169 22.19 26.59 7.34
C GLU A 169 22.82 26.97 8.70
N ARG A 170 22.13 27.79 9.50
CA ARG A 170 22.59 28.14 10.87
C ARG A 170 22.64 26.94 11.80
N ALA A 171 21.74 25.98 11.63
CA ALA A 171 21.68 24.75 12.43
C ALA A 171 22.66 23.66 11.91
N GLY A 172 23.40 23.91 10.82
CA GLY A 172 24.32 22.93 10.22
C GLY A 172 23.62 21.74 9.57
N LEU A 173 22.33 21.88 9.25
CA LEU A 173 21.54 20.84 8.59
C LEU A 173 21.74 20.89 7.08
N LYS A 174 21.83 19.72 6.46
CA LYS A 174 21.82 19.56 5.00
C LYS A 174 20.45 19.03 4.59
N PRO A 175 19.79 19.62 3.57
CA PRO A 175 18.54 19.13 3.02
C PRO A 175 18.73 17.80 2.29
#